data_8b7d98a2a0235e9b953b9851463fb478
#
_entry.id   8b7d98a2a0235e9b953b9851463fb478
#
_cell.length_a   1.000
_cell.length_b   1.000
_cell.length_c   1.000
_cell.angle_alpha   90.00
_cell.angle_beta   90.00
_cell.angle_gamma   90.00
#
_symmetry.space_group_name_H-M   'P 1'
#
loop_
_entity.id
_entity.type
_entity.pdbx_description
1 polymer ?
#
loop_
_entity_poly.entity_id
_entity_poly.type
_entity_poly.pdbx_seq_one_letter_code
_entity_poly.pdbx_strand_id
1 'polypeptide(L)'
;MMATSQSYHDYILDQFRLAEGISTRKMMGEYVLYVQGRVMGGLYDDRLMVKPTAAARALLPDAPEEPPYPGAKPLLVAQPDDPELLAALAERMTLELEVPRKKKVRR
;
A
#
# COMPACT_ATOMS: atom_id res chain seq x y z
N MET A 1 3.40 -10.65 -17.79
CA MET A 1 3.43 -9.79 -16.75
C MET A 1 2.20 -8.99 -16.67
N MET A 2 1.64 -9.00 -15.55
CA MET A 2 0.42 -8.25 -15.33
C MET A 2 0.71 -6.82 -14.97
N ALA A 3 -0.25 -5.97 -15.14
CA ALA A 3 -0.09 -4.58 -14.82
C ALA A 3 -1.39 -4.08 -14.22
N THR A 4 -1.30 -3.03 -13.44
CA THR A 4 -2.48 -2.44 -12.83
C THR A 4 -3.00 -1.34 -13.75
N SER A 5 -4.29 -1.37 -14.02
CA SER A 5 -4.88 -0.38 -14.90
C SER A 5 -4.98 0.97 -14.21
N GLN A 6 -5.01 2.02 -15.00
CA GLN A 6 -5.15 3.34 -14.44
C GLN A 6 -6.51 3.53 -13.78
N SER A 7 -7.55 2.91 -14.32
CA SER A 7 -8.86 3.05 -13.72
C SER A 7 -8.89 2.40 -12.34
N TYR A 8 -8.20 1.29 -12.15
CA TYR A 8 -8.12 0.68 -10.84
C TYR A 8 -7.34 1.58 -9.88
N HIS A 9 -6.24 2.15 -10.36
CA HIS A 9 -5.44 3.07 -9.58
C HIS A 9 -6.30 4.24 -9.10
N ASP A 10 -7.08 4.84 -10.01
CA ASP A 10 -7.90 5.99 -9.66
C ASP A 10 -8.98 5.61 -8.67
N TYR A 11 -9.54 4.41 -8.82
CA TYR A 11 -10.54 3.92 -7.90
C TYR A 11 -9.94 3.76 -6.50
N ILE A 12 -8.73 3.21 -6.42
CA ILE A 12 -8.09 3.01 -5.13
C ILE A 12 -7.80 4.35 -4.46
N LEU A 13 -7.31 5.33 -5.21
CA LEU A 13 -7.04 6.63 -4.61
C LEU A 13 -8.33 7.25 -4.07
N ASP A 14 -9.44 7.03 -4.75
CA ASP A 14 -10.72 7.52 -4.25
C ASP A 14 -11.10 6.81 -2.96
N GLN A 15 -10.82 5.52 -2.87
CA GLN A 15 -11.14 4.77 -1.66
C GLN A 15 -10.28 5.22 -0.47
N PHE A 16 -9.11 5.78 -0.74
CA PHE A 16 -8.25 6.28 0.32
C PHE A 16 -8.50 7.76 0.63
N ARG A 17 -9.59 8.32 0.14
CA ARG A 17 -9.82 9.76 0.27
C ARG A 17 -9.91 10.25 1.71
N LEU A 18 -10.21 9.37 2.65
CA LEU A 18 -10.28 9.77 4.04
C LEU A 18 -8.94 9.68 4.75
N ALA A 19 -7.92 9.14 4.09
CA ALA A 19 -6.61 9.00 4.68
C ALA A 19 -5.76 10.20 4.29
N GLU A 20 -4.82 10.57 5.16
CA GLU A 20 -3.94 11.66 4.85
C GLU A 20 -2.60 11.17 4.37
N GLY A 21 -1.99 11.91 3.49
CA GLY A 21 -0.63 11.61 3.09
C GLY A 21 -0.46 10.44 2.13
N ILE A 22 -1.52 10.11 1.40
CA ILE A 22 -1.45 9.01 0.45
C ILE A 22 -0.91 9.50 -0.88
N SER A 23 0.05 8.78 -1.43
CA SER A 23 0.54 9.10 -2.76
C SER A 23 0.97 7.79 -3.43
N THR A 24 1.18 7.85 -4.73
CA THR A 24 1.59 6.68 -5.48
C THR A 24 2.67 7.06 -6.46
N ARG A 25 3.42 6.06 -6.91
CA ARG A 25 4.40 6.27 -7.96
C ARG A 25 4.30 5.10 -8.90
N LYS A 26 4.14 5.38 -10.18
CA LYS A 26 4.04 4.32 -11.16
C LYS A 26 5.41 3.73 -11.40
N MET A 27 5.49 2.42 -11.45
CA MET A 27 6.74 1.78 -11.65
C MET A 27 6.54 0.48 -12.40
N MET A 28 7.05 0.41 -13.62
CA MET A 28 6.99 -0.81 -14.43
C MET A 28 5.59 -1.40 -14.57
N GLY A 29 4.62 -0.54 -14.79
CA GLY A 29 3.25 -0.98 -14.99
C GLY A 29 2.44 -1.17 -13.73
N GLU A 30 3.08 -1.07 -12.57
CA GLU A 30 2.38 -1.20 -11.31
C GLU A 30 2.55 0.10 -10.55
N TYR A 31 2.02 0.18 -9.34
CA TYR A 31 2.12 1.39 -8.55
C TYR A 31 2.61 1.07 -7.15
N VAL A 32 3.53 1.88 -6.66
CA VAL A 32 3.96 1.79 -5.27
C VAL A 32 3.07 2.76 -4.49
N LEU A 33 2.57 2.31 -3.35
CA LEU A 33 1.65 3.10 -2.53
C LEU A 33 2.38 3.60 -1.29
N TYR A 34 2.28 4.91 -1.06
CA TYR A 34 2.95 5.54 0.08
C TYR A 34 1.93 6.15 1.03
N VAL A 35 2.26 6.16 2.31
CA VAL A 35 1.50 6.91 3.30
C VAL A 35 2.51 7.72 4.08
N GLN A 36 2.34 9.02 4.10
CA GLN A 36 3.26 9.94 4.77
C GLN A 36 4.70 9.69 4.32
N GLY A 37 4.88 9.46 3.03
CA GLY A 37 6.19 9.24 2.45
C GLY A 37 6.80 7.86 2.70
N ARG A 38 6.09 6.97 3.39
CA ARG A 38 6.60 5.65 3.71
C ARG A 38 5.91 4.61 2.83
N VAL A 39 6.66 3.62 2.40
CA VAL A 39 6.09 2.60 1.50
C VAL A 39 5.12 1.73 2.29
N MET A 40 3.85 1.81 1.94
CA MET A 40 2.81 1.06 2.60
C MET A 40 2.54 -0.25 1.88
N GLY A 41 2.71 -0.27 0.58
CA GLY A 41 2.43 -1.44 -0.24
C GLY A 41 2.40 -1.03 -1.68
N GLY A 42 1.43 -1.52 -2.40
CA GLY A 42 1.32 -1.17 -3.81
C GLY A 42 0.06 -1.72 -4.43
N LEU A 43 -0.10 -1.40 -5.71
CA LEU A 43 -1.19 -1.94 -6.51
C LEU A 43 -0.52 -2.84 -7.54
N TYR A 44 -0.80 -4.14 -7.45
CA TYR A 44 -0.18 -5.12 -8.31
C TYR A 44 -1.25 -5.98 -8.97
N ASP A 45 -1.29 -5.95 -10.28
CA ASP A 45 -2.23 -6.79 -11.04
C ASP A 45 -3.66 -6.52 -10.55
N ASP A 46 -4.00 -5.23 -10.45
CA ASP A 46 -5.32 -4.79 -9.99
C ASP A 46 -5.68 -5.38 -8.62
N ARG A 47 -4.70 -5.40 -7.70
CA ARG A 47 -4.93 -5.81 -6.33
C ARG A 47 -4.27 -4.81 -5.41
N LEU A 48 -4.96 -4.44 -4.34
CA LEU A 48 -4.39 -3.57 -3.32
C LEU A 48 -3.65 -4.47 -2.35
N MET A 49 -2.36 -4.29 -2.21
CA MET A 49 -1.54 -5.13 -1.36
C MET A 49 -0.75 -4.25 -0.41
N VAL A 50 -0.72 -4.62 0.85
CA VAL A 50 -0.05 -3.82 1.87
C VAL A 50 0.92 -4.66 2.65
N LYS A 51 1.92 -4.00 3.24
CA LYS A 51 2.92 -4.70 4.03
C LYS A 51 2.27 -5.32 5.26
N PRO A 52 2.72 -6.51 5.65
CA PRO A 52 2.10 -7.22 6.77
C PRO A 52 2.61 -6.73 8.12
N THR A 53 2.31 -5.48 8.44
CA THR A 53 2.64 -4.93 9.75
C THR A 53 1.67 -5.48 10.77
N ALA A 54 1.95 -5.27 12.05
CA ALA A 54 1.05 -5.73 13.09
C ALA A 54 -0.32 -5.06 12.95
N ALA A 55 -0.33 -3.76 12.62
CA ALA A 55 -1.58 -3.06 12.44
C ALA A 55 -2.37 -3.62 11.26
N ALA A 56 -1.67 -3.91 10.15
CA ALA A 56 -2.36 -4.45 8.98
C ALA A 56 -2.96 -5.82 9.29
N ARG A 57 -2.23 -6.66 10.00
CA ARG A 57 -2.76 -7.98 10.34
C ARG A 57 -3.94 -7.87 11.28
N ALA A 58 -3.92 -6.88 12.19
CA ALA A 58 -5.03 -6.71 13.12
C ALA A 58 -6.28 -6.18 12.42
N LEU A 59 -6.11 -5.25 11.49
CA LEU A 59 -7.24 -4.66 10.80
C LEU A 59 -7.74 -5.51 9.64
N LEU A 60 -6.88 -6.40 9.12
CA LEU A 60 -7.24 -7.25 7.99
C LEU A 60 -6.99 -8.71 8.36
N PRO A 61 -7.72 -9.22 9.36
CA PRO A 61 -7.41 -10.54 9.88
C PRO A 61 -7.63 -11.67 8.89
N ASP A 62 -8.47 -11.46 7.90
CA ASP A 62 -8.75 -12.50 6.93
C ASP A 62 -8.04 -12.28 5.59
N ALA A 63 -7.15 -11.32 5.52
CA ALA A 63 -6.49 -11.03 4.25
C ALA A 63 -5.49 -12.12 3.91
N PRO A 64 -5.52 -12.63 2.68
CA PRO A 64 -4.53 -13.62 2.30
C PRO A 64 -3.17 -12.97 2.07
N GLU A 65 -2.12 -13.73 2.24
CA GLU A 65 -0.78 -13.26 1.97
C GLU A 65 -0.34 -13.84 0.65
N GLU A 66 0.12 -12.99 -0.22
CA GLU A 66 0.58 -13.43 -1.53
C GLU A 66 1.75 -12.56 -1.96
N PRO A 67 2.71 -13.11 -2.69
CA PRO A 67 3.77 -12.26 -3.22
C PRO A 67 3.20 -11.44 -4.35
N PRO A 68 3.57 -10.16 -4.45
CA PRO A 68 3.04 -9.32 -5.52
C PRO A 68 3.58 -9.74 -6.89
N TYR A 69 4.70 -10.42 -6.92
CA TYR A 69 5.27 -10.98 -8.13
C TYR A 69 6.23 -12.09 -7.71
N PRO A 70 6.61 -12.96 -8.62
CA PRO A 70 7.46 -14.10 -8.24
C PRO A 70 8.75 -13.65 -7.60
N GLY A 71 9.08 -14.24 -6.47
CA GLY A 71 10.30 -13.93 -5.77
C GLY A 71 10.22 -12.81 -4.76
N ALA A 72 9.09 -12.10 -4.72
CA ALA A 72 8.94 -11.01 -3.76
C ALA A 72 8.44 -11.52 -2.43
N LYS A 73 8.63 -10.72 -1.39
CA LYS A 73 8.11 -11.07 -0.08
C LYS A 73 6.59 -10.93 -0.10
N PRO A 74 5.89 -11.77 0.65
CA PRO A 74 4.43 -11.72 0.64
C PRO A 74 3.89 -10.42 1.23
N LEU A 75 2.79 -9.96 0.66
CA LEU A 75 2.05 -8.81 1.17
C LEU A 75 0.62 -9.28 1.43
N LEU A 76 -0.12 -8.51 2.22
CA LEU A 76 -1.52 -8.83 2.48
C LEU A 76 -2.37 -8.24 1.36
N VAL A 77 -3.30 -9.04 0.86
CA VAL A 77 -4.22 -8.57 -0.18
C VAL A 77 -5.42 -7.97 0.52
N ALA A 78 -5.60 -6.67 0.40
CA ALA A 78 -6.65 -5.96 1.12
C ALA A 78 -7.87 -5.75 0.24
N GLN A 79 -9.03 -5.75 0.86
CA GLN A 79 -10.26 -5.42 0.15
C GLN A 79 -10.35 -3.90 0.10
N PRO A 80 -10.52 -3.31 -1.05
CA PRO A 80 -10.43 -1.86 -1.18
C PRO A 80 -11.72 -1.09 -1.03
N ASP A 81 -12.79 -1.74 -0.63
CA ASP A 81 -14.09 -1.10 -0.70
C ASP A 81 -14.58 -0.45 0.58
N ASP A 82 -13.73 -0.20 1.54
CA ASP A 82 -14.13 0.37 2.81
C ASP A 82 -13.24 1.56 3.14
N PRO A 83 -13.63 2.78 2.76
CA PRO A 83 -12.78 3.94 2.97
C PRO A 83 -12.40 4.19 4.43
N GLU A 84 -13.31 3.90 5.36
CA GLU A 84 -12.98 4.12 6.77
C GLU A 84 -11.94 3.13 7.25
N LEU A 85 -12.03 1.88 6.81
CA LEU A 85 -11.04 0.90 7.18
C LEU A 85 -9.69 1.26 6.56
N LEU A 86 -9.70 1.72 5.30
CA LEU A 86 -8.44 2.08 4.66
C LEU A 86 -7.80 3.28 5.34
N ALA A 87 -8.59 4.24 5.81
CA ALA A 87 -8.03 5.38 6.52
C ALA A 87 -7.41 4.94 7.84
N ALA A 88 -8.08 4.04 8.57
CA ALA A 88 -7.54 3.54 9.82
C ALA A 88 -6.27 2.73 9.57
N LEU A 89 -6.29 1.94 8.48
CA LEU A 89 -5.14 1.14 8.13
C LEU A 89 -3.94 2.02 7.84
N ALA A 90 -4.13 3.06 7.03
CA ALA A 90 -3.05 3.96 6.67
C ALA A 90 -2.50 4.65 7.91
N GLU A 91 -3.37 5.14 8.76
CA GLU A 91 -2.94 5.84 9.95
C GLU A 91 -2.15 4.94 10.89
N ARG A 92 -2.66 3.75 11.14
CA ARG A 92 -1.98 2.85 12.03
C ARG A 92 -0.70 2.30 11.46
N MET A 93 -0.69 1.97 10.18
CA MET A 93 0.50 1.44 9.55
C MET A 93 1.63 2.46 9.54
N THR A 94 1.28 3.75 9.44
CA THR A 94 2.32 4.77 9.40
C THR A 94 3.25 4.66 10.60
N LEU A 95 2.71 4.31 11.74
CA LEU A 95 3.52 4.22 12.95
C LEU A 95 4.49 3.06 12.95
N GLU A 96 4.26 2.09 12.06
CA GLU A 96 5.09 0.89 12.01
C GLU A 96 5.97 0.80 10.78
N LEU A 97 5.80 1.71 9.83
CA LEU A 97 6.57 1.65 8.60
C LEU A 97 7.89 2.39 8.77
N GLU A 98 8.88 1.94 8.02
CA GLU A 98 10.16 2.59 8.09
C GLU A 98 10.10 3.99 7.57
N VAL A 99 10.74 4.89 8.29
CA VAL A 99 10.84 6.26 7.84
C VAL A 99 11.75 6.27 6.62
N PRO A 100 11.40 6.99 5.59
CA PRO A 100 12.24 7.06 4.40
C PRO A 100 13.62 7.50 4.78
N ARG A 101 14.67 6.79 4.26
CA ARG A 101 15.98 7.14 4.54
C ARG A 101 16.26 8.38 3.88
N LYS A 102 16.61 9.39 4.58
CA LYS A 102 16.89 10.62 4.00
C LYS A 102 18.15 10.46 3.34
N LYS A 103 18.27 10.98 2.16
CA LYS A 103 19.41 10.92 1.47
C LYS A 103 20.37 11.51 2.33
N LYS A 104 21.34 10.86 2.71
CA LYS A 104 22.28 11.36 3.50
C LYS A 104 22.85 12.51 2.98
N VAL A 105 22.63 13.51 3.51
CA VAL A 105 23.22 14.67 3.08
C VAL A 105 24.52 14.66 3.69
N ARG A 106 25.43 14.75 2.98
CA ARG A 106 26.62 14.68 3.43
C ARG A 106 26.96 15.87 3.89
N ARG A 107 27.41 16.02 4.69
CA ARG A 107 27.70 17.22 5.16
C ARG A 107 28.99 17.44 5.08
#